data_b19251d5dd5e94b99b57f46cf4c314e5
#
_entry.id   b19251d5dd5e94b99b57f46cf4c314e5
#
_cell.length_a   1.000
_cell.length_b   1.000
_cell.length_c   1.000
_cell.angle_alpha   90.00
_cell.angle_beta   90.00
_cell.angle_gamma   90.00
#
_symmetry.space_group_name_H-M   'P 1'
#
loop_
_entity.id
_entity.type
_entity.pdbx_description
1 polymer ?
#
loop_
_entity_poly.entity_id
_entity_poly.type
_entity_poly.pdbx_seq_one_letter_code
_entity_poly.pdbx_strand_id
1 'polypeptide(L)'
;MEIKPIAHFRSPFKSKFGIPKQAGLVAELEGEIVFEPEYRNADALRGIEGFDYLWLIWEFSANRHAAKSPVVRPPVLGGNEKVGVFATRSPFRPNNIGLSSVRLSHVEWESSRGPVIHVKGADLMDGTPIYDIKPYVVYADSHPEARSGFVDERKWNKLQVEISDTVKTFLLSQGMTEEKIGILKEVLAQDPRPHYQKDPHKVYGMPYEGMDIHFTVCNQILSVVK
;
A
#
# COMPACT_ATOMS: atom_id res chain seq x y z
N MET A 1 4.97 17.28 -22.03
CA MET A 1 5.95 17.21 -20.92
C MET A 1 6.24 15.74 -20.68
N GLU A 2 7.48 15.33 -20.76
CA GLU A 2 7.90 13.97 -20.41
C GLU A 2 8.23 13.92 -18.91
N ILE A 3 7.71 12.92 -18.20
CA ILE A 3 7.95 12.72 -16.77
C ILE A 3 8.79 11.46 -16.64
N LYS A 4 9.90 11.52 -15.89
CA LYS A 4 10.78 10.39 -15.60
C LYS A 4 10.70 10.00 -14.12
N PRO A 5 10.78 8.70 -13.79
CA PRO A 5 10.91 8.28 -12.41
C PRO A 5 12.17 8.87 -11.77
N ILE A 6 12.03 9.38 -10.55
CA ILE A 6 13.15 9.84 -9.72
C ILE A 6 13.62 8.76 -8.76
N ALA A 7 12.74 7.80 -8.44
CA ALA A 7 12.99 6.72 -7.50
C ALA A 7 12.08 5.52 -7.78
N HIS A 8 12.39 4.39 -7.15
CA HIS A 8 11.51 3.23 -7.08
C HIS A 8 11.21 2.87 -5.64
N PHE A 9 9.96 2.46 -5.41
CA PHE A 9 9.51 2.00 -4.10
C PHE A 9 9.93 0.56 -3.86
N ARG A 10 10.37 0.24 -2.64
CA ARG A 10 10.60 -1.13 -2.16
C ARG A 10 9.57 -1.47 -1.11
N SER A 11 8.95 -2.63 -1.27
CA SER A 11 7.81 -3.08 -0.50
C SER A 11 7.85 -4.59 -0.28
N PRO A 12 7.26 -5.12 0.80
CA PRO A 12 7.09 -6.56 0.98
C PRO A 12 6.16 -7.20 -0.08
N PHE A 13 5.39 -6.39 -0.83
CA PHE A 13 4.42 -6.87 -1.82
C PHE A 13 5.02 -6.94 -3.22
N LYS A 14 5.26 -8.15 -3.73
CA LYS A 14 5.73 -8.39 -5.10
C LYS A 14 4.60 -8.41 -6.14
N SER A 15 3.34 -8.41 -5.69
CA SER A 15 2.15 -8.39 -6.54
C SER A 15 1.09 -7.46 -5.97
N LYS A 16 0.04 -7.16 -6.75
CA LYS A 16 -1.09 -6.33 -6.29
C LYS A 16 -1.94 -6.98 -5.19
N PHE A 17 -1.84 -8.29 -5.03
CA PHE A 17 -2.64 -9.02 -4.05
C PHE A 17 -2.10 -8.77 -2.64
N GLY A 18 -2.96 -8.33 -1.75
CA GLY A 18 -2.62 -8.04 -0.36
C GLY A 18 -2.20 -6.60 -0.06
N ILE A 19 -1.89 -5.78 -1.07
CA ILE A 19 -1.57 -4.36 -0.84
C ILE A 19 -2.76 -3.66 -0.19
N PRO A 20 -2.55 -2.88 0.89
CA PRO A 20 -3.59 -2.04 1.49
C PRO A 20 -4.23 -1.12 0.43
N LYS A 21 -5.55 -0.96 0.46
CA LYS A 21 -6.29 -0.22 -0.58
C LYS A 21 -6.06 1.29 -0.54
N GLN A 22 -5.52 1.81 0.55
CA GLN A 22 -5.14 3.21 0.73
C GLN A 22 -3.96 3.28 1.70
N ALA A 23 -3.14 4.30 1.56
CA ALA A 23 -2.10 4.63 2.52
C ALA A 23 -2.68 4.85 3.92
N GLY A 24 -1.93 4.49 4.96
CA GLY A 24 -2.30 4.66 6.36
C GLY A 24 -3.23 3.57 6.93
N LEU A 25 -3.82 2.68 6.12
CA LEU A 25 -4.68 1.59 6.63
C LEU A 25 -3.91 0.56 7.47
N VAL A 26 -2.63 0.36 7.17
CA VAL A 26 -1.68 -0.43 7.95
C VAL A 26 -0.51 0.51 8.30
N ALA A 27 -0.63 1.19 9.44
CA ALA A 27 0.20 2.33 9.78
C ALA A 27 1.70 2.01 9.91
N GLU A 28 2.03 0.81 10.38
CA GLU A 28 3.42 0.37 10.61
C GLU A 28 4.00 -0.42 9.42
N LEU A 29 3.29 -0.52 8.29
CA LEU A 29 3.80 -1.17 7.10
C LEU A 29 4.99 -0.42 6.52
N GLU A 30 6.16 -1.03 6.58
CA GLU A 30 7.41 -0.41 6.15
C GLU A 30 7.62 -0.47 4.64
N GLY A 31 8.33 0.53 4.13
CA GLY A 31 8.78 0.60 2.75
C GLY A 31 9.95 1.57 2.59
N GLU A 32 10.64 1.45 1.47
CA GLU A 32 11.80 2.28 1.14
C GLU A 32 11.60 3.00 -0.19
N ILE A 33 12.09 4.22 -0.27
CA ILE A 33 12.19 5.00 -1.51
C ILE A 33 13.67 5.01 -1.89
N VAL A 34 14.01 4.32 -2.97
CA VAL A 34 15.37 4.20 -3.49
C VAL A 34 15.50 5.01 -4.75
N PHE A 35 16.32 6.06 -4.70
CA PHE A 35 16.49 6.99 -5.82
C PHE A 35 17.21 6.35 -7.01
N GLU A 36 16.88 6.80 -8.21
CA GLU A 36 17.66 6.54 -9.40
C GLU A 36 19.05 7.18 -9.30
N PRO A 37 20.08 6.58 -9.91
CA PRO A 37 21.46 7.05 -9.77
C PRO A 37 21.67 8.54 -9.98
N GLU A 38 20.96 9.14 -10.94
CA GLU A 38 21.08 10.57 -11.28
C GLU A 38 20.46 11.50 -10.21
N TYR A 39 19.59 10.95 -9.32
CA TYR A 39 18.90 11.70 -8.26
C TYR A 39 19.41 11.40 -6.86
N ARG A 40 20.48 10.61 -6.71
CA ARG A 40 21.11 10.23 -5.41
C ARG A 40 21.93 11.37 -4.82
N ASN A 41 21.31 12.52 -4.63
CA ASN A 41 21.95 13.70 -4.10
C ASN A 41 21.39 14.07 -2.72
N ALA A 42 22.24 14.01 -1.69
CA ALA A 42 21.85 14.34 -0.30
C ALA A 42 21.34 15.77 -0.15
N ASP A 43 21.82 16.71 -0.96
CA ASP A 43 21.35 18.11 -0.93
C ASP A 43 19.89 18.25 -1.33
N ALA A 44 19.36 17.36 -2.19
CA ALA A 44 17.95 17.34 -2.55
C ALA A 44 17.02 16.92 -1.42
N LEU A 45 17.57 16.26 -0.39
CA LEU A 45 16.82 15.81 0.80
C LEU A 45 17.03 16.70 2.01
N ARG A 46 17.82 17.76 1.89
CA ARG A 46 18.12 18.65 3.01
C ARG A 46 16.85 19.25 3.61
N GLY A 47 16.62 18.98 4.90
CA GLY A 47 15.45 19.47 5.63
C GLY A 47 14.22 18.56 5.57
N ILE A 48 14.26 17.41 4.85
CA ILE A 48 13.11 16.50 4.72
C ILE A 48 12.71 15.88 6.07
N GLU A 49 13.67 15.65 6.98
CA GLU A 49 13.44 15.09 8.31
C GLU A 49 12.66 16.04 9.25
N GLY A 50 12.43 17.28 8.84
CA GLY A 50 11.54 18.22 9.54
C GLY A 50 10.04 17.98 9.29
N PHE A 51 9.69 16.98 8.47
CA PHE A 51 8.30 16.64 8.14
C PHE A 51 7.96 15.23 8.59
N ASP A 52 6.77 15.05 9.18
CA ASP A 52 6.28 13.73 9.60
C ASP A 52 5.71 12.93 8.44
N TYR A 53 5.17 13.59 7.42
CA TYR A 53 4.52 12.96 6.27
C TYR A 53 5.00 13.53 4.95
N LEU A 54 5.01 12.65 3.94
CA LEU A 54 5.37 12.97 2.56
C LEU A 54 4.23 12.58 1.62
N TRP A 55 3.97 13.40 0.60
CA TRP A 55 3.22 13.03 -0.58
C TRP A 55 4.12 12.32 -1.57
N LEU A 56 3.71 11.13 -2.02
CA LEU A 56 4.33 10.42 -3.13
C LEU A 56 3.44 10.52 -4.35
N ILE A 57 4.01 10.97 -5.48
CA ILE A 57 3.39 10.94 -6.81
C ILE A 57 4.04 9.79 -7.56
N TRP A 58 3.25 8.77 -7.94
CA TRP A 58 3.75 7.52 -8.43
C TRP A 58 2.89 6.91 -9.54
N GLU A 59 3.32 5.82 -10.15
CA GLU A 59 2.61 5.15 -11.25
C GLU A 59 1.98 3.83 -10.82
N PHE A 60 0.74 3.61 -11.24
CA PHE A 60 0.12 2.27 -11.21
C PHE A 60 0.74 1.34 -12.27
N SER A 61 2.03 1.07 -12.17
CA SER A 61 2.85 0.35 -13.16
C SER A 61 2.37 -1.07 -13.45
N ALA A 62 1.68 -1.72 -12.49
CA ALA A 62 1.08 -3.03 -12.69
C ALA A 62 -0.25 -3.00 -13.47
N ASN A 63 -0.77 -1.81 -13.84
CA ASN A 63 -1.97 -1.64 -14.65
C ASN A 63 -1.61 -1.24 -16.07
N ARG A 64 -1.27 -2.24 -16.91
CA ARG A 64 -0.77 -2.03 -18.29
C ARG A 64 -1.84 -1.57 -19.29
N HIS A 65 -3.11 -1.50 -18.91
CA HIS A 65 -4.19 -1.11 -19.80
C HIS A 65 -4.75 0.24 -19.42
N ALA A 66 -4.67 1.20 -20.33
CA ALA A 66 -5.33 2.48 -20.19
C ALA A 66 -6.85 2.29 -20.00
N ALA A 67 -7.45 3.15 -19.20
CA ALA A 67 -8.88 3.14 -19.00
C ALA A 67 -9.63 3.39 -20.32
N LYS A 68 -10.47 2.43 -20.71
CA LYS A 68 -11.36 2.57 -21.88
C LYS A 68 -12.72 3.13 -21.49
N SER A 69 -13.03 3.26 -20.21
CA SER A 69 -14.33 3.68 -19.69
C SER A 69 -14.19 4.91 -18.78
N PRO A 70 -15.06 5.93 -18.92
CA PRO A 70 -15.09 7.06 -18.02
C PRO A 70 -15.64 6.71 -16.63
N VAL A 71 -16.17 5.49 -16.45
CA VAL A 71 -16.75 5.00 -15.20
C VAL A 71 -16.06 3.72 -14.76
N VAL A 72 -16.00 3.56 -13.44
CA VAL A 72 -15.47 2.37 -12.75
C VAL A 72 -16.50 1.82 -11.77
N ARG A 73 -16.28 0.61 -11.26
CA ARG A 73 -17.11 -0.02 -10.23
C ARG A 73 -16.27 -0.18 -8.97
N PRO A 74 -16.33 0.77 -8.01
CA PRO A 74 -15.58 0.65 -6.78
C PRO A 74 -15.98 -0.60 -6.00
N PRO A 75 -15.02 -1.41 -5.53
CA PRO A 75 -15.31 -2.60 -4.73
C PRO A 75 -16.10 -2.28 -3.45
N VAL A 76 -15.88 -1.12 -2.85
CA VAL A 76 -16.58 -0.66 -1.66
C VAL A 76 -18.09 -0.50 -1.88
N LEU A 77 -18.53 -0.27 -3.12
CA LEU A 77 -19.95 -0.22 -3.53
C LEU A 77 -20.50 -1.59 -3.98
N GLY A 78 -19.83 -2.69 -3.60
CA GLY A 78 -20.25 -4.05 -3.98
C GLY A 78 -19.97 -4.41 -5.44
N GLY A 79 -19.28 -3.55 -6.20
CA GLY A 79 -18.89 -3.79 -7.59
C GLY A 79 -20.01 -3.65 -8.63
N ASN A 80 -21.23 -3.27 -8.23
CA ASN A 80 -22.40 -3.12 -9.12
C ASN A 80 -22.64 -1.67 -9.53
N GLU A 81 -22.41 -0.72 -8.64
CA GLU A 81 -22.58 0.70 -8.91
C GLU A 81 -21.44 1.26 -9.74
N LYS A 82 -21.79 2.09 -10.74
CA LYS A 82 -20.85 2.80 -11.58
C LYS A 82 -20.65 4.21 -11.05
N VAL A 83 -19.39 4.61 -10.90
CA VAL A 83 -18.98 5.94 -10.46
C VAL A 83 -18.00 6.51 -11.48
N GLY A 84 -18.05 7.81 -11.72
CA GLY A 84 -17.08 8.50 -12.59
C GLY A 84 -15.65 8.29 -12.08
N VAL A 85 -14.71 8.00 -12.99
CA VAL A 85 -13.33 7.68 -12.62
C VAL A 85 -12.66 8.78 -11.79
N PHE A 86 -12.99 10.05 -12.05
CA PHE A 86 -12.44 11.19 -11.31
C PHE A 86 -13.05 11.40 -9.93
N ALA A 87 -14.18 10.73 -9.63
CA ALA A 87 -14.73 10.66 -8.29
C ALA A 87 -14.16 9.46 -7.49
N THR A 88 -13.12 8.83 -7.96
CA THR A 88 -12.48 7.66 -7.32
C THR A 88 -10.96 7.77 -7.34
N ARG A 89 -10.30 6.91 -6.56
CA ARG A 89 -8.84 6.68 -6.60
C ARG A 89 -8.49 5.40 -7.38
N SER A 90 -9.36 5.01 -8.31
CA SER A 90 -9.14 3.81 -9.14
C SER A 90 -7.89 3.95 -10.00
N PRO A 91 -7.11 2.85 -10.17
CA PRO A 91 -5.97 2.83 -11.10
C PRO A 91 -6.40 2.86 -12.58
N PHE A 92 -7.67 2.60 -12.88
CA PHE A 92 -8.22 2.63 -14.25
C PHE A 92 -8.59 4.05 -14.64
N ARG A 93 -7.58 4.90 -14.85
CA ARG A 93 -7.73 6.31 -15.19
C ARG A 93 -6.87 6.69 -16.40
N PRO A 94 -7.14 7.84 -17.08
CA PRO A 94 -6.43 8.24 -18.29
C PRO A 94 -4.90 8.31 -18.09
N ASN A 95 -4.47 8.90 -16.98
CA ASN A 95 -3.08 8.87 -16.54
C ASN A 95 -2.98 7.97 -15.32
N ASN A 96 -2.14 6.96 -15.37
CA ASN A 96 -1.96 5.96 -14.31
C ASN A 96 -1.20 6.51 -13.09
N ILE A 97 -1.50 7.74 -12.69
CA ILE A 97 -0.82 8.42 -11.57
C ILE A 97 -1.57 8.16 -10.28
N GLY A 98 -0.84 7.72 -9.27
CA GLY A 98 -1.26 7.58 -7.89
C GLY A 98 -0.73 8.72 -7.03
N LEU A 99 -1.39 8.95 -5.91
CA LEU A 99 -1.01 9.91 -4.87
C LEU A 99 -1.24 9.26 -3.51
N SER A 100 -0.19 9.18 -2.70
CA SER A 100 -0.24 8.59 -1.36
C SER A 100 0.47 9.48 -0.36
N SER A 101 -0.16 9.71 0.80
CA SER A 101 0.50 10.31 1.95
C SER A 101 1.07 9.20 2.81
N VAL A 102 2.38 9.23 3.04
CA VAL A 102 3.11 8.22 3.83
C VAL A 102 3.84 8.87 4.99
N ARG A 103 3.96 8.17 6.11
CA ARG A 103 4.73 8.68 7.25
C ARG A 103 6.21 8.51 7.00
N LEU A 104 7.00 9.58 7.16
CA LEU A 104 8.45 9.52 7.16
C LEU A 104 8.91 8.79 8.43
N SER A 105 9.74 7.75 8.28
CA SER A 105 10.36 7.06 9.40
C SER A 105 11.73 7.68 9.70
N HIS A 106 12.62 7.61 8.75
CA HIS A 106 13.97 8.19 8.81
C HIS A 106 14.61 8.22 7.43
N VAL A 107 15.75 8.87 7.31
CA VAL A 107 16.60 8.83 6.12
C VAL A 107 17.89 8.08 6.44
N GLU A 108 18.17 7.02 5.70
CA GLU A 108 19.47 6.36 5.69
C GLU A 108 20.40 7.13 4.75
N TRP A 109 21.24 8.00 5.30
CA TRP A 109 22.08 8.91 4.50
C TRP A 109 23.24 8.20 3.80
N GLU A 110 23.81 7.18 4.45
CA GLU A 110 25.01 6.47 3.98
C GLU A 110 24.67 5.01 3.66
N SER A 111 24.25 4.75 2.44
CA SER A 111 24.08 3.39 1.94
C SER A 111 24.77 3.22 0.59
N SER A 112 25.03 1.99 0.20
CA SER A 112 25.58 1.66 -1.13
C SER A 112 24.66 2.08 -2.27
N ARG A 113 23.39 2.38 -1.97
CA ARG A 113 22.36 2.85 -2.91
C ARG A 113 22.21 4.37 -2.94
N GLY A 114 23.07 5.12 -2.22
CA GLY A 114 22.91 6.54 -1.91
C GLY A 114 21.91 6.76 -0.77
N PRO A 115 21.42 7.98 -0.52
CA PRO A 115 20.42 8.22 0.50
C PRO A 115 19.13 7.47 0.19
N VAL A 116 18.54 6.81 1.20
CA VAL A 116 17.29 6.05 1.11
C VAL A 116 16.30 6.64 2.11
N ILE A 117 15.07 6.91 1.67
CA ILE A 117 14.01 7.36 2.57
C ILE A 117 13.20 6.14 3.02
N HIS A 118 13.15 5.91 4.33
CA HIS A 118 12.31 4.89 4.95
C HIS A 118 10.96 5.50 5.34
N VAL A 119 9.88 4.85 4.93
CA VAL A 119 8.52 5.32 5.18
C VAL A 119 7.65 4.22 5.75
N LYS A 120 6.54 4.62 6.38
CA LYS A 120 5.53 3.70 6.93
C LYS A 120 4.14 4.02 6.37
N GLY A 121 3.29 3.00 6.30
CA GLY A 121 1.89 3.14 5.90
C GLY A 121 1.65 3.27 4.40
N ALA A 122 2.62 2.91 3.56
CA ALA A 122 2.46 2.99 2.10
C ALA A 122 1.54 1.89 1.53
N ASP A 123 0.88 2.21 0.42
CA ASP A 123 0.00 1.33 -0.36
C ASP A 123 0.58 1.03 -1.75
N LEU A 124 1.89 0.90 -1.84
CA LEU A 124 2.63 0.72 -3.08
C LEU A 124 3.22 -0.69 -3.21
N MET A 125 3.22 -1.21 -4.43
CA MET A 125 3.89 -2.46 -4.79
C MET A 125 5.41 -2.27 -4.90
N ASP A 126 6.18 -3.33 -4.68
CA ASP A 126 7.62 -3.33 -4.94
C ASP A 126 7.92 -2.98 -6.40
N GLY A 127 8.94 -2.14 -6.62
CA GLY A 127 9.32 -1.64 -7.93
C GLY A 127 8.42 -0.55 -8.51
N THR A 128 7.45 -0.02 -7.74
CA THR A 128 6.60 1.09 -8.20
C THR A 128 7.44 2.35 -8.49
N PRO A 129 7.37 2.92 -9.72
CA PRO A 129 8.05 4.16 -10.05
C PRO A 129 7.49 5.36 -9.29
N ILE A 130 8.35 6.18 -8.71
CA ILE A 130 8.01 7.43 -8.05
C ILE A 130 8.48 8.58 -8.92
N TYR A 131 7.59 9.52 -9.22
CA TYR A 131 7.84 10.67 -10.10
C TYR A 131 8.15 11.95 -9.33
N ASP A 132 7.61 12.09 -8.11
CA ASP A 132 7.85 13.26 -7.27
C ASP A 132 7.58 12.94 -5.80
N ILE A 133 8.23 13.70 -4.92
CA ILE A 133 8.08 13.66 -3.47
C ILE A 133 7.87 15.09 -3.00
N LYS A 134 6.82 15.32 -2.21
CA LYS A 134 6.57 16.63 -1.60
C LYS A 134 6.31 16.48 -0.10
N PRO A 135 6.71 17.44 0.71
CA PRO A 135 6.32 17.43 2.12
C PRO A 135 4.80 17.61 2.27
N TYR A 136 4.22 16.92 3.25
CA TYR A 136 2.85 17.16 3.69
C TYR A 136 2.83 18.39 4.61
N VAL A 137 1.98 19.36 4.30
CA VAL A 137 1.91 20.64 5.02
C VAL A 137 0.51 20.78 5.61
N VAL A 138 0.39 20.66 6.93
CA VAL A 138 -0.90 20.54 7.64
C VAL A 138 -1.90 21.62 7.27
N TYR A 139 -1.49 22.89 7.24
CA TYR A 139 -2.41 24.00 6.96
C TYR A 139 -2.94 24.01 5.51
N ALA A 140 -2.22 23.38 4.59
CA ALA A 140 -2.59 23.33 3.16
C ALA A 140 -3.26 22.01 2.77
N ASP A 141 -2.90 20.89 3.42
CA ASP A 141 -3.28 19.56 3.00
C ASP A 141 -4.39 18.92 3.86
N SER A 142 -4.61 19.45 5.09
CA SER A 142 -5.57 18.86 6.02
C SER A 142 -6.92 19.57 5.97
N HIS A 143 -7.99 18.82 5.68
CA HIS A 143 -9.38 19.28 5.68
C HIS A 143 -10.23 18.29 6.49
N PRO A 144 -10.16 18.30 7.85
CA PRO A 144 -10.81 17.28 8.69
C PRO A 144 -12.34 17.21 8.53
N GLU A 145 -12.99 18.33 8.21
CA GLU A 145 -14.45 18.45 7.98
C GLU A 145 -14.89 18.14 6.54
N ALA A 146 -13.95 17.79 5.65
CA ALA A 146 -14.29 17.50 4.27
C ALA A 146 -15.10 16.20 4.15
N ARG A 147 -16.16 16.24 3.35
CA ARG A 147 -16.96 15.05 3.01
C ARG A 147 -16.17 14.16 2.05
N SER A 148 -16.21 12.84 2.26
CA SER A 148 -15.54 11.85 1.44
C SER A 148 -16.46 11.11 0.45
N GLY A 149 -17.63 11.67 0.16
CA GLY A 149 -18.60 11.13 -0.78
C GLY A 149 -19.08 9.74 -0.37
N PHE A 150 -19.17 8.80 -1.32
CA PHE A 150 -19.67 7.44 -1.07
C PHE A 150 -18.84 6.64 -0.05
N VAL A 151 -17.64 7.09 0.32
CA VAL A 151 -16.80 6.42 1.31
C VAL A 151 -17.37 6.62 2.72
N ASP A 152 -17.99 7.79 3.01
CA ASP A 152 -18.58 8.10 4.32
C ASP A 152 -19.79 7.20 4.64
N GLU A 153 -20.48 6.72 3.60
CA GLU A 153 -21.67 5.89 3.73
C GLU A 153 -21.37 4.42 4.06
N ARG A 154 -20.12 4.01 4.01
CA ARG A 154 -19.70 2.62 4.12
C ARG A 154 -18.75 2.39 5.29
N LYS A 155 -19.11 1.46 6.16
CA LYS A 155 -18.22 0.96 7.22
C LYS A 155 -17.29 -0.09 6.62
N TRP A 156 -16.00 0.13 6.79
CA TRP A 156 -14.98 -0.85 6.45
C TRP A 156 -14.80 -1.80 7.65
N ASN A 157 -15.29 -3.03 7.52
CA ASN A 157 -15.12 -4.03 8.58
C ASN A 157 -13.78 -4.75 8.37
N LYS A 158 -12.93 -4.72 9.38
CA LYS A 158 -11.71 -5.53 9.42
C LYS A 158 -12.09 -6.98 9.78
N LEU A 159 -11.37 -7.94 9.19
CA LEU A 159 -11.47 -9.34 9.60
C LEU A 159 -10.75 -9.56 10.93
N GLN A 160 -11.24 -10.49 11.72
CA GLN A 160 -10.46 -11.07 12.80
C GLN A 160 -9.40 -11.99 12.19
N VAL A 161 -8.13 -11.85 12.58
CA VAL A 161 -7.04 -12.68 12.05
C VAL A 161 -6.48 -13.58 13.12
N GLU A 162 -6.45 -14.88 12.81
CA GLU A 162 -5.92 -15.92 13.66
C GLU A 162 -4.67 -16.54 13.05
N ILE A 163 -3.59 -16.55 13.83
CA ILE A 163 -2.32 -17.23 13.52
C ILE A 163 -2.06 -18.20 14.65
N SER A 164 -2.12 -19.51 14.39
CA SER A 164 -1.85 -20.51 15.41
C SER A 164 -0.39 -20.46 15.87
N ASP A 165 -0.11 -20.94 17.08
CA ASP A 165 1.26 -20.98 17.61
C ASP A 165 2.22 -21.77 16.70
N THR A 166 1.73 -22.83 16.07
CA THR A 166 2.51 -23.61 15.10
C THR A 166 2.90 -22.78 13.88
N VAL A 167 1.95 -22.04 13.31
CA VAL A 167 2.22 -21.13 12.16
C VAL A 167 3.12 -20.00 12.60
N LYS A 168 2.88 -19.40 13.76
CA LYS A 168 3.72 -18.33 14.32
C LYS A 168 5.17 -18.80 14.49
N THR A 169 5.39 -19.96 15.10
CA THR A 169 6.72 -20.56 15.26
C THR A 169 7.40 -20.80 13.90
N PHE A 170 6.65 -21.24 12.91
CA PHE A 170 7.16 -21.40 11.54
C PHE A 170 7.60 -20.05 10.95
N LEU A 171 6.76 -19.00 11.01
CA LEU A 171 7.10 -17.67 10.50
C LEU A 171 8.37 -17.10 11.15
N LEU A 172 8.49 -17.24 12.48
CA LEU A 172 9.69 -16.86 13.21
C LEU A 172 10.95 -17.63 12.73
N SER A 173 10.80 -18.94 12.47
CA SER A 173 11.91 -19.77 11.95
C SER A 173 12.34 -19.37 10.53
N GLN A 174 11.46 -18.72 9.76
CA GLN A 174 11.77 -18.19 8.43
C GLN A 174 12.34 -16.75 8.48
N GLY A 175 12.62 -16.21 9.68
CA GLY A 175 13.25 -14.91 9.86
C GLY A 175 12.28 -13.72 10.02
N MET A 176 10.96 -13.96 10.11
CA MET A 176 10.04 -12.91 10.53
C MET A 176 10.27 -12.57 12.01
N THR A 177 10.14 -11.28 12.35
CA THR A 177 10.07 -10.83 13.74
C THR A 177 8.64 -10.81 14.25
N GLU A 178 8.44 -10.76 15.56
CA GLU A 178 7.12 -10.56 16.17
C GLU A 178 6.41 -9.30 15.66
N GLU A 179 7.17 -8.22 15.46
CA GLU A 179 6.67 -6.97 14.90
C GLU A 179 6.13 -7.17 13.47
N LYS A 180 6.91 -7.83 12.61
CA LYS A 180 6.49 -8.14 11.23
C LYS A 180 5.27 -9.05 11.18
N ILE A 181 5.16 -10.01 12.11
CA ILE A 181 3.95 -10.84 12.24
C ILE A 181 2.75 -9.99 12.65
N GLY A 182 2.94 -9.01 13.53
CA GLY A 182 1.91 -8.02 13.89
C GLY A 182 1.44 -7.21 12.68
N ILE A 183 2.36 -6.70 11.87
CA ILE A 183 2.05 -5.98 10.63
C ILE A 183 1.32 -6.89 9.62
N LEU A 184 1.77 -8.14 9.45
CA LEU A 184 1.09 -9.13 8.61
C LEU A 184 -0.38 -9.35 9.05
N LYS A 185 -0.64 -9.43 10.35
CA LYS A 185 -2.01 -9.51 10.88
C LYS A 185 -2.86 -8.30 10.47
N GLU A 186 -2.31 -7.10 10.57
CA GLU A 186 -3.02 -5.89 10.14
C GLU A 186 -3.28 -5.87 8.63
N VAL A 187 -2.34 -6.31 7.81
CA VAL A 187 -2.50 -6.46 6.36
C VAL A 187 -3.64 -7.44 6.06
N LEU A 188 -3.62 -8.62 6.65
CA LEU A 188 -4.64 -9.65 6.44
C LEU A 188 -6.03 -9.21 6.94
N ALA A 189 -6.08 -8.41 8.01
CA ALA A 189 -7.33 -7.85 8.52
C ALA A 189 -8.04 -6.92 7.51
N GLN A 190 -7.32 -6.36 6.51
CA GLN A 190 -7.92 -5.55 5.45
C GLN A 190 -8.69 -6.34 4.39
N ASP A 191 -8.84 -7.64 4.57
CA ASP A 191 -9.48 -8.58 3.62
C ASP A 191 -8.89 -8.49 2.20
N PRO A 192 -7.76 -9.15 1.95
CA PRO A 192 -7.09 -9.10 0.65
C PRO A 192 -7.85 -9.83 -0.47
N ARG A 193 -8.91 -10.59 -0.15
CA ARG A 193 -9.67 -11.35 -1.13
C ARG A 193 -10.38 -10.45 -2.15
N PRO A 194 -10.57 -10.94 -3.38
CA PRO A 194 -11.52 -10.33 -4.30
C PRO A 194 -12.94 -10.34 -3.70
N HIS A 195 -13.64 -9.21 -3.70
CA HIS A 195 -14.94 -9.03 -3.03
C HIS A 195 -16.06 -10.00 -3.50
N TYR A 196 -15.93 -10.55 -4.71
CA TYR A 196 -16.90 -11.52 -5.27
C TYR A 196 -16.61 -12.96 -4.85
N GLN A 197 -15.49 -13.22 -4.15
CA GLN A 197 -15.11 -14.57 -3.69
C GLN A 197 -15.47 -14.74 -2.21
N LYS A 198 -16.44 -15.61 -1.94
CA LYS A 198 -16.96 -15.88 -0.58
C LYS A 198 -16.90 -17.37 -0.19
N ASP A 199 -16.15 -18.18 -0.94
CA ASP A 199 -16.00 -19.61 -0.63
C ASP A 199 -15.19 -19.77 0.67
N PRO A 200 -15.80 -20.35 1.75
CA PRO A 200 -15.13 -20.48 3.05
C PRO A 200 -14.04 -21.56 3.05
N HIS A 201 -14.03 -22.44 2.05
CA HIS A 201 -13.05 -23.54 1.94
C HIS A 201 -11.87 -23.20 1.03
N LYS A 202 -11.95 -22.07 0.34
CA LYS A 202 -10.88 -21.65 -0.57
C LYS A 202 -9.65 -21.19 0.20
N VAL A 203 -8.51 -21.79 -0.14
CA VAL A 203 -7.19 -21.34 0.30
C VAL A 203 -6.69 -20.26 -0.66
N TYR A 204 -6.27 -19.13 -0.11
CA TYR A 204 -5.67 -18.02 -0.84
C TYR A 204 -4.17 -17.99 -0.54
N GLY A 205 -3.34 -17.69 -1.53
CA GLY A 205 -1.90 -17.44 -1.38
C GLY A 205 -1.60 -15.96 -1.59
N MET A 206 -0.80 -15.39 -0.71
CA MET A 206 -0.37 -13.98 -0.76
C MET A 206 1.15 -13.90 -0.62
N PRO A 207 1.88 -13.50 -1.69
CA PRO A 207 3.31 -13.23 -1.56
C PRO A 207 3.56 -12.04 -0.63
N TYR A 208 4.29 -12.26 0.45
CA TYR A 208 4.63 -11.26 1.45
C TYR A 208 6.01 -11.54 2.06
N GLU A 209 6.90 -10.53 2.09
CA GLU A 209 8.28 -10.68 2.63
C GLU A 209 9.05 -11.88 2.05
N GLY A 210 8.83 -12.19 0.77
CA GLY A 210 9.49 -13.32 0.10
C GLY A 210 8.90 -14.70 0.40
N MET A 211 7.86 -14.78 1.21
CA MET A 211 7.11 -16.01 1.51
C MET A 211 5.74 -15.99 0.83
N ASP A 212 5.14 -17.17 0.64
CA ASP A 212 3.75 -17.29 0.20
C ASP A 212 2.87 -17.61 1.43
N ILE A 213 2.12 -16.61 1.88
CA ILE A 213 1.25 -16.69 3.05
C ILE A 213 -0.10 -17.26 2.61
N HIS A 214 -0.41 -18.47 3.07
CA HIS A 214 -1.69 -19.10 2.78
C HIS A 214 -2.71 -18.82 3.88
N PHE A 215 -3.97 -18.61 3.50
CA PHE A 215 -5.05 -18.35 4.46
C PHE A 215 -6.43 -18.76 3.91
N THR A 216 -7.34 -19.00 4.81
CA THR A 216 -8.78 -19.18 4.54
C THR A 216 -9.59 -18.12 5.25
N VAL A 217 -10.83 -17.87 4.81
CA VAL A 217 -11.73 -16.94 5.52
C VAL A 217 -13.10 -17.53 5.66
N CYS A 218 -13.54 -17.69 6.90
CA CYS A 218 -14.87 -18.17 7.26
C CYS A 218 -15.47 -17.26 8.34
N ASN A 219 -16.73 -16.85 8.19
CA ASN A 219 -17.48 -16.07 9.20
C ASN A 219 -16.71 -14.86 9.77
N GLN A 220 -16.10 -14.03 8.91
CA GLN A 220 -15.29 -12.86 9.29
C GLN A 220 -13.98 -13.19 10.03
N ILE A 221 -13.61 -14.47 10.12
CA ILE A 221 -12.34 -14.91 10.67
C ILE A 221 -11.44 -15.35 9.54
N LEU A 222 -10.24 -14.76 9.46
CA LEU A 222 -9.17 -15.16 8.57
C LEU A 222 -8.18 -15.99 9.35
N SER A 223 -8.01 -17.26 8.95
CA SER A 223 -7.04 -18.17 9.56
C SER A 223 -5.86 -18.40 8.64
N VAL A 224 -4.66 -18.09 9.12
CA VAL A 224 -3.42 -18.36 8.37
C VAL A 224 -3.14 -19.86 8.47
N VAL A 225 -2.94 -20.48 7.31
CA VAL A 225 -2.59 -21.90 7.16
C VAL A 225 -1.17 -22.03 6.64
N LYS A 226 -0.58 -23.20 6.83
CA LYS A 226 0.81 -23.45 6.45
C LYS A 226 0.91 -23.82 4.98
#